data_8e2818a6e0fca6b7d46f20e23e179acf
#
_entry.id   8e2818a6e0fca6b7d46f20e23e179acf
#
_cell.length_a   1.000
_cell.length_b   1.000
_cell.length_c   1.000
_cell.angle_alpha   90.00
_cell.angle_beta   90.00
_cell.angle_gamma   90.00
#
_symmetry.space_group_name_H-M   'P 1'
#
loop_
_entity.id
_entity.type
_entity.pdbx_description
1 polymer ?
#
loop_
_entity_poly.entity_id
_entity_poly.type
_entity_poly.pdbx_seq_one_letter_code
_entity_poly.pdbx_strand_id
1 'polypeptide(L)'
;MIANALDRQLTHLEAFRHRFGPHEAPRVVKLLKRLDAARFPNSPSLIRFHEALLFLRAFPQGPSVVRVTEHILNGFRKKVEALREGDADMDDFDTFEVSGIAGTQMEDRLSFDVASWLIERMPGKVEIAWENYQTGRELGTTGPRLIPFLEDDAYVEADTPWRRWLEAAAGKKRVPAWLISRFEQLPLPAPQKAELYESLRVPLRWSLDNSVISRTRNWKPVRNFFFHTTPLISRSQVSLAAELARRPPRLTRLSPKQGEQVMDMIREVMLVRYRELYGTTLGDPRSVVRADLGTREAGRGVTIYLWNLPPDRRLPLRAYVAGMTLKNGVPINYIEAIGLCEWMEVGFNTFYTFRGGEAGWIYAQVLRCLCHLMGTTCISVYPYQLGDDNEEAIESGAFWFYRRLGFRPGRSDLQKLAEREERKIAAATKLGKAKYRTPARTLKRLAAGHVFYELPGSQLLRKEVGAWDRFSTRNIGLRVNRRMARDFGGDAVLMREHSRRALERVLNVKIESVRSGDISTSSWTPLEKAAFENFALVLADVSGLRAWTREEKDDLVRIIRAKAKPDEMLYLHLTQRHGRVRKALLTLGS
;
A
#
# COMPACT_ATOMS: atom_id res chain seq x y z
N MET A 1 36.31 23.47 -8.73
CA MET A 1 37.07 22.20 -8.91
C MET A 1 36.61 21.09 -7.98
N ILE A 2 36.38 21.34 -6.70
CA ILE A 2 35.99 20.29 -5.71
C ILE A 2 34.60 19.71 -6.01
N ALA A 3 33.61 20.54 -6.31
CA ALA A 3 32.26 20.10 -6.65
C ALA A 3 32.22 19.14 -7.87
N ASN A 4 33.02 19.42 -8.89
CA ASN A 4 33.15 18.56 -10.08
C ASN A 4 33.82 17.20 -9.79
N ALA A 5 34.68 17.13 -8.76
CA ALA A 5 35.32 15.86 -8.36
C ALA A 5 34.35 14.97 -7.56
N LEU A 6 33.57 15.56 -6.64
CA LEU A 6 32.55 14.86 -5.86
C LEU A 6 31.43 14.31 -6.78
N ASP A 7 30.94 15.12 -7.70
CA ASP A 7 29.89 14.71 -8.65
C ASP A 7 30.35 13.52 -9.50
N ARG A 8 31.58 13.52 -10.01
CA ARG A 8 32.19 12.38 -10.72
C ARG A 8 32.27 11.13 -9.86
N GLN A 9 32.61 11.28 -8.56
CA GLN A 9 32.66 10.14 -7.63
C GLN A 9 31.27 9.58 -7.35
N LEU A 10 30.25 10.42 -7.17
CA LEU A 10 28.86 10.00 -6.99
C LEU A 10 28.33 9.28 -8.25
N THR A 11 28.56 9.85 -9.43
CA THR A 11 28.19 9.22 -10.71
C THR A 11 28.88 7.85 -10.87
N HIS A 12 30.13 7.75 -10.45
CA HIS A 12 30.85 6.46 -10.45
C HIS A 12 30.24 5.47 -9.45
N LEU A 13 29.85 5.92 -8.24
CA LEU A 13 29.18 5.07 -7.25
C LEU A 13 27.83 4.58 -7.78
N GLU A 14 27.05 5.45 -8.41
CA GLU A 14 25.78 5.08 -9.04
C GLU A 14 25.95 4.04 -10.14
N ALA A 15 27.01 4.11 -10.92
CA ALA A 15 27.35 3.12 -11.95
C ALA A 15 27.63 1.73 -11.36
N PHE A 16 28.07 1.62 -10.10
CA PHE A 16 28.27 0.34 -9.43
C PHE A 16 26.96 -0.40 -9.09
N ARG A 17 25.80 0.28 -9.16
CA ARG A 17 24.49 -0.39 -9.03
C ARG A 17 24.28 -1.49 -10.08
N HIS A 18 25.01 -1.43 -11.20
CA HIS A 18 24.87 -2.36 -12.32
C HIS A 18 26.15 -3.18 -12.60
N ARG A 19 27.16 -3.08 -11.72
CA ARG A 19 28.44 -3.78 -11.87
C ARG A 19 28.62 -4.81 -10.77
N PHE A 20 28.71 -6.06 -11.18
CA PHE A 20 28.84 -7.20 -10.28
C PHE A 20 30.01 -8.07 -10.77
N GLY A 21 30.72 -8.66 -9.83
CA GLY A 21 31.87 -9.52 -10.09
C GLY A 21 32.87 -9.51 -8.94
N PRO A 22 33.80 -10.45 -8.92
CA PRO A 22 34.72 -10.64 -7.78
C PRO A 22 35.62 -9.43 -7.51
N HIS A 23 35.93 -8.62 -8.53
CA HIS A 23 36.78 -7.44 -8.41
C HIS A 23 36.05 -6.14 -8.10
N GLU A 24 34.73 -6.14 -8.09
CA GLU A 24 33.93 -4.90 -7.91
C GLU A 24 33.82 -4.51 -6.43
N ALA A 25 33.68 -5.47 -5.51
CA ALA A 25 33.53 -5.18 -4.09
C ALA A 25 34.67 -4.32 -3.50
N PRO A 26 35.97 -4.60 -3.76
CA PRO A 26 37.05 -3.74 -3.28
C PRO A 26 37.01 -2.32 -3.85
N ARG A 27 36.60 -2.16 -5.11
CA ARG A 27 36.47 -0.85 -5.78
C ARG A 27 35.37 -0.02 -5.14
N VAL A 28 34.21 -0.63 -4.90
CA VAL A 28 33.07 -0.01 -4.19
C VAL A 28 33.52 0.43 -2.79
N VAL A 29 34.14 -0.44 -2.01
CA VAL A 29 34.64 -0.13 -0.67
C VAL A 29 35.61 1.04 -0.67
N LYS A 30 36.55 1.08 -1.61
CA LYS A 30 37.52 2.20 -1.75
C LYS A 30 36.80 3.52 -2.02
N LEU A 31 35.78 3.51 -2.90
CA LEU A 31 35.01 4.69 -3.25
C LEU A 31 34.13 5.14 -2.07
N LEU A 32 33.45 4.19 -1.38
CA LEU A 32 32.63 4.50 -0.19
C LEU A 32 33.45 5.17 0.91
N LYS A 33 34.65 4.67 1.22
CA LYS A 33 35.55 5.29 2.22
C LYS A 33 35.97 6.71 1.84
N ARG A 34 36.18 7.00 0.55
CA ARG A 34 36.50 8.35 0.07
C ARG A 34 35.32 9.28 0.21
N LEU A 35 34.13 8.85 -0.17
CA LEU A 35 32.88 9.62 -0.05
C LEU A 35 32.47 9.81 1.41
N ASP A 36 32.78 8.87 2.29
CA ASP A 36 32.52 9.00 3.72
C ASP A 36 33.33 10.13 4.34
N ALA A 37 34.59 10.29 3.92
CA ALA A 37 35.47 11.39 4.37
C ALA A 37 35.22 12.74 3.65
N ALA A 38 34.38 12.75 2.61
CA ALA A 38 34.14 13.96 1.83
C ALA A 38 33.14 14.92 2.54
N ARG A 39 33.35 16.23 2.35
CA ARG A 39 32.35 17.25 2.69
C ARG A 39 31.37 17.40 1.53
N PHE A 40 30.08 17.33 1.85
CA PHE A 40 29.00 17.54 0.88
C PHE A 40 28.61 19.01 0.84
N PRO A 41 28.54 19.64 -0.35
CA PRO A 41 28.26 21.08 -0.44
C PRO A 41 26.76 21.42 -0.43
N ASN A 42 25.87 20.48 -0.68
CA ASN A 42 24.44 20.69 -0.81
C ASN A 42 23.63 19.41 -0.58
N SER A 43 22.32 19.57 -0.37
CA SER A 43 21.37 18.47 -0.16
C SER A 43 21.29 17.49 -1.32
N PRO A 44 21.22 17.86 -2.62
CA PRO A 44 21.14 16.90 -3.70
C PRO A 44 22.32 15.89 -3.74
N SER A 45 23.53 16.38 -3.48
CA SER A 45 24.70 15.50 -3.48
C SER A 45 24.70 14.50 -2.31
N LEU A 46 24.26 14.94 -1.12
CA LEU A 46 24.14 14.09 0.06
C LEU A 46 23.01 13.06 -0.09
N ILE A 47 21.88 13.47 -0.66
CA ILE A 47 20.75 12.59 -1.00
C ILE A 47 21.20 11.50 -1.99
N ARG A 48 21.88 11.84 -3.07
CA ARG A 48 22.43 10.87 -4.05
C ARG A 48 23.33 9.84 -3.36
N PHE A 49 24.16 10.27 -2.44
CA PHE A 49 25.01 9.36 -1.66
C PHE A 49 24.18 8.43 -0.78
N HIS A 50 23.19 8.96 -0.05
CA HIS A 50 22.28 8.18 0.77
C HIS A 50 21.54 7.10 -0.03
N GLU A 51 20.94 7.47 -1.15
CA GLU A 51 20.19 6.56 -2.01
C GLU A 51 21.10 5.46 -2.62
N ALA A 52 22.36 5.79 -2.94
CA ALA A 52 23.34 4.79 -3.37
C ALA A 52 23.67 3.79 -2.24
N LEU A 53 23.82 4.27 -1.00
CA LEU A 53 24.05 3.42 0.16
C LEU A 53 22.88 2.46 0.42
N LEU A 54 21.65 2.94 0.37
CA LEU A 54 20.47 2.09 0.53
C LEU A 54 20.39 1.00 -0.56
N PHE A 55 20.71 1.37 -1.81
CA PHE A 55 20.75 0.39 -2.89
C PHE A 55 21.83 -0.68 -2.65
N LEU A 56 23.04 -0.28 -2.26
CA LEU A 56 24.14 -1.20 -1.97
C LEU A 56 23.88 -2.10 -0.76
N ARG A 57 23.09 -1.63 0.22
CA ARG A 57 22.61 -2.46 1.33
C ARG A 57 21.68 -3.57 0.84
N ALA A 58 20.76 -3.25 -0.09
CA ALA A 58 19.80 -4.20 -0.64
C ALA A 58 20.46 -5.18 -1.65
N PHE A 59 21.39 -4.70 -2.48
CA PHE A 59 22.05 -5.42 -3.57
C PHE A 59 23.57 -5.42 -3.43
N PRO A 60 24.15 -5.95 -2.35
CA PRO A 60 25.57 -5.88 -2.09
C PRO A 60 26.36 -6.88 -2.93
N GLN A 61 27.57 -6.48 -3.36
CA GLN A 61 28.50 -7.32 -4.09
C GLN A 61 29.35 -8.23 -3.16
N GLY A 62 29.35 -7.97 -1.84
CA GLY A 62 30.09 -8.79 -0.88
C GLY A 62 29.99 -8.27 0.57
N PRO A 63 30.50 -9.05 1.54
CA PRO A 63 30.40 -8.72 2.96
C PRO A 63 31.08 -7.39 3.35
N SER A 64 32.18 -7.04 2.70
CA SER A 64 32.91 -5.79 2.96
C SER A 64 32.09 -4.56 2.54
N VAL A 65 31.31 -4.66 1.46
CA VAL A 65 30.41 -3.59 1.02
C VAL A 65 29.33 -3.36 2.07
N VAL A 66 28.69 -4.43 2.58
CA VAL A 66 27.67 -4.32 3.64
C VAL A 66 28.25 -3.63 4.87
N ARG A 67 29.42 -4.08 5.37
CA ARG A 67 30.03 -3.50 6.58
C ARG A 67 30.31 -2.00 6.45
N VAL A 68 30.87 -1.56 5.34
CA VAL A 68 31.17 -0.14 5.12
C VAL A 68 29.88 0.67 4.93
N THR A 69 28.93 0.14 4.17
CA THR A 69 27.61 0.78 3.98
C THR A 69 26.89 0.97 5.32
N GLU A 70 26.87 -0.07 6.18
CA GLU A 70 26.24 0.04 7.51
C GLU A 70 26.96 1.03 8.42
N HIS A 71 28.28 1.04 8.40
CA HIS A 71 29.07 2.01 9.16
C HIS A 71 28.69 3.46 8.78
N ILE A 72 28.63 3.75 7.48
CA ILE A 72 28.27 5.08 6.97
C ILE A 72 26.82 5.44 7.31
N LEU A 73 25.87 4.54 7.10
CA LEU A 73 24.45 4.77 7.39
C LEU A 73 24.19 4.95 8.89
N ASN A 74 24.96 4.27 9.76
CA ASN A 74 24.89 4.48 11.20
C ASN A 74 25.32 5.89 11.64
N GLY A 75 26.27 6.49 10.92
CA GLY A 75 26.75 7.85 11.14
C GLY A 75 26.09 8.94 10.29
N PHE A 76 25.11 8.58 9.45
CA PHE A 76 24.60 9.48 8.39
C PHE A 76 23.98 10.75 8.91
N ARG A 77 23.31 10.70 10.07
CA ARG A 77 22.76 11.87 10.76
C ARG A 77 23.79 13.01 10.89
N LYS A 78 25.04 12.70 11.27
CA LYS A 78 26.09 13.72 11.43
C LYS A 78 26.39 14.46 10.12
N LYS A 79 26.23 13.78 8.97
CA LYS A 79 26.43 14.43 7.65
C LYS A 79 25.29 15.40 7.33
N VAL A 80 24.06 15.06 7.72
CA VAL A 80 22.90 15.95 7.56
C VAL A 80 23.03 17.15 8.50
N GLU A 81 23.45 16.95 9.74
CA GLU A 81 23.70 18.01 10.71
C GLU A 81 24.81 18.96 10.22
N ALA A 82 25.94 18.43 9.76
CA ALA A 82 27.04 19.23 9.21
C ALA A 82 26.64 20.02 7.95
N LEU A 83 25.68 19.51 7.17
CA LEU A 83 25.15 20.23 6.02
C LEU A 83 24.27 21.42 6.47
N ARG A 84 23.42 21.21 7.49
CA ARG A 84 22.56 22.23 8.09
C ARG A 84 23.37 23.33 8.77
N GLU A 85 24.43 22.98 9.51
CA GLU A 85 25.35 23.93 10.14
C GLU A 85 26.11 24.77 9.13
N GLY A 86 26.21 24.32 7.88
CA GLY A 86 26.80 25.05 6.77
C GLY A 86 25.82 25.90 5.99
N ASP A 87 24.64 26.20 6.53
CA ASP A 87 23.56 27.01 5.93
C ASP A 87 23.11 26.54 4.54
N ALA A 88 23.22 25.22 4.26
CA ALA A 88 22.73 24.67 3.01
C ALA A 88 21.19 24.59 3.02
N ASP A 89 20.60 24.76 1.84
CA ASP A 89 19.18 24.54 1.64
C ASP A 89 18.83 23.07 1.93
N MET A 90 17.84 22.86 2.80
CA MET A 90 17.38 21.53 3.24
C MET A 90 16.06 21.11 2.59
N ASP A 91 15.43 21.92 1.75
CA ASP A 91 14.10 21.66 1.18
C ASP A 91 14.04 20.39 0.32
N ASP A 92 15.14 20.06 -0.34
CA ASP A 92 15.22 18.80 -1.12
C ASP A 92 14.97 17.53 -0.28
N PHE A 93 15.22 17.58 1.04
CA PHE A 93 14.97 16.44 1.93
C PHE A 93 13.48 16.21 2.22
N ASP A 94 12.61 17.18 1.93
CA ASP A 94 11.17 17.08 2.14
C ASP A 94 10.42 16.54 0.92
N THR A 95 11.12 16.34 -0.20
CA THR A 95 10.52 15.75 -1.39
C THR A 95 10.06 14.33 -1.12
N PHE A 96 8.92 13.96 -1.69
CA PHE A 96 8.24 12.68 -1.47
C PHE A 96 9.15 11.46 -1.75
N GLU A 97 10.03 11.56 -2.74
CA GLU A 97 10.91 10.48 -3.17
C GLU A 97 12.00 10.15 -2.14
N VAL A 98 12.45 11.15 -1.37
CA VAL A 98 13.61 11.02 -0.49
C VAL A 98 13.36 11.37 0.97
N SER A 99 12.20 11.89 1.31
CA SER A 99 11.86 12.26 2.69
C SER A 99 12.09 11.12 3.69
N GLY A 100 12.39 11.45 4.93
CA GLY A 100 12.57 10.46 5.99
C GLY A 100 14.02 10.02 6.23
N ILE A 101 15.02 10.77 5.76
CA ILE A 101 16.45 10.52 6.03
C ILE A 101 16.78 10.87 7.49
N ALA A 102 17.64 10.08 8.15
CA ALA A 102 18.04 10.34 9.54
C ALA A 102 18.74 11.71 9.68
N GLY A 103 18.36 12.49 10.69
CA GLY A 103 18.82 13.84 10.93
C GLY A 103 17.93 14.94 10.34
N THR A 104 16.84 14.56 9.63
CA THR A 104 15.81 15.48 9.16
C THR A 104 14.59 15.50 10.08
N GLN A 105 13.66 16.40 9.83
CA GLN A 105 12.34 16.43 10.45
C GLN A 105 11.30 16.06 9.41
N MET A 106 10.14 15.62 9.86
CA MET A 106 8.96 15.39 9.03
C MET A 106 7.77 16.12 9.63
N GLU A 107 6.89 16.58 8.76
CA GLU A 107 5.62 17.19 9.12
C GLU A 107 4.53 16.66 8.21
N ASP A 108 3.39 16.23 8.81
CA ASP A 108 2.21 15.83 8.03
C ASP A 108 0.92 15.84 8.87
N ARG A 109 -0.21 15.75 8.19
CA ARG A 109 -1.56 15.58 8.76
C ARG A 109 -1.96 14.12 8.67
N LEU A 110 -1.68 13.39 9.75
CA LEU A 110 -1.89 11.95 9.81
C LEU A 110 -3.34 11.60 10.21
N SER A 111 -3.82 10.42 9.81
CA SER A 111 -5.07 9.87 10.33
C SER A 111 -4.99 9.59 11.82
N PHE A 112 -6.14 9.42 12.47
CA PHE A 112 -6.21 9.15 13.90
C PHE A 112 -5.38 7.94 14.33
N ASP A 113 -5.52 6.82 13.60
CA ASP A 113 -4.80 5.58 13.92
C ASP A 113 -3.27 5.72 13.78
N VAL A 114 -2.80 6.41 12.74
CA VAL A 114 -1.36 6.62 12.51
C VAL A 114 -0.79 7.65 13.48
N ALA A 115 -1.52 8.72 13.76
CA ALA A 115 -1.12 9.72 14.75
C ALA A 115 -1.02 9.12 16.15
N SER A 116 -2.02 8.31 16.55
CA SER A 116 -2.04 7.59 17.83
C SER A 116 -0.82 6.67 17.96
N TRP A 117 -0.58 5.83 16.95
CA TRP A 117 0.57 4.94 16.91
C TRP A 117 1.91 5.68 16.93
N LEU A 118 2.05 6.79 16.19
CA LEU A 118 3.28 7.58 16.15
C LEU A 118 3.59 8.22 17.52
N ILE A 119 2.57 8.80 18.16
CA ILE A 119 2.71 9.44 19.47
C ILE A 119 3.08 8.42 20.55
N GLU A 120 2.48 7.22 20.52
CA GLU A 120 2.84 6.12 21.39
C GLU A 120 4.28 5.61 21.14
N ARG A 121 4.67 5.52 19.87
CA ARG A 121 6.00 5.06 19.44
C ARG A 121 7.12 6.05 19.75
N MET A 122 6.82 7.35 19.76
CA MET A 122 7.76 8.44 19.96
C MET A 122 7.32 9.40 21.09
N PRO A 123 7.20 8.93 22.33
CA PRO A 123 6.66 9.74 23.43
C PRO A 123 7.49 11.00 23.66
N GLY A 124 6.82 12.14 23.67
CA GLY A 124 7.42 13.48 23.87
C GLY A 124 8.29 14.00 22.73
N LYS A 125 8.33 13.30 21.57
CA LYS A 125 9.09 13.73 20.38
C LYS A 125 8.21 14.16 19.21
N VAL A 126 6.90 14.08 19.39
CA VAL A 126 5.90 14.54 18.40
C VAL A 126 5.30 15.83 18.93
N GLU A 127 5.26 16.86 18.10
CA GLU A 127 4.69 18.16 18.43
C GLU A 127 3.70 18.62 17.38
N ILE A 128 2.87 19.62 17.69
CA ILE A 128 2.03 20.29 16.70
C ILE A 128 2.84 21.42 16.08
N ALA A 129 2.89 21.48 14.76
CA ALA A 129 3.50 22.56 13.99
C ALA A 129 2.55 23.77 13.96
N TRP A 130 2.51 24.53 15.06
CA TRP A 130 1.55 25.61 15.27
C TRP A 130 1.64 26.71 14.22
N GLU A 131 2.81 26.97 13.66
CA GLU A 131 3.04 27.95 12.61
C GLU A 131 2.35 27.56 11.28
N ASN A 132 2.10 26.28 11.08
CA ASN A 132 1.42 25.72 9.89
C ASN A 132 -0.03 25.33 10.17
N TYR A 133 -0.55 25.64 11.37
CA TYR A 133 -1.88 25.26 11.80
C TYR A 133 -2.82 26.45 11.92
N GLN A 134 -3.78 26.52 11.00
CA GLN A 134 -4.87 27.50 11.05
C GLN A 134 -5.99 26.97 11.95
N THR A 135 -5.94 27.31 13.23
CA THR A 135 -6.76 26.68 14.27
C THR A 135 -8.21 27.20 14.37
N GLY A 136 -8.54 28.29 13.69
CA GLY A 136 -9.81 29.01 13.95
C GLY A 136 -11.07 28.22 13.58
N ARG A 137 -11.09 27.56 12.44
CA ARG A 137 -12.28 26.82 11.97
C ARG A 137 -12.33 25.39 12.48
N GLU A 138 -11.21 24.70 12.37
CA GLU A 138 -11.15 23.25 12.63
C GLU A 138 -11.36 22.95 14.11
N LEU A 139 -10.74 23.72 15.00
CA LEU A 139 -10.91 23.53 16.46
C LEU A 139 -12.19 24.17 17.01
N GLY A 140 -12.73 25.21 16.35
CA GLY A 140 -13.90 25.95 16.85
C GLY A 140 -15.13 25.10 17.14
N THR A 141 -15.41 24.10 16.33
CA THR A 141 -16.56 23.21 16.53
C THR A 141 -16.26 22.00 17.42
N THR A 142 -15.00 21.60 17.52
CA THR A 142 -14.56 20.37 18.23
C THR A 142 -13.96 20.68 19.59
N GLY A 143 -13.27 21.80 19.75
CA GLY A 143 -12.62 22.21 20.99
C GLY A 143 -13.54 22.18 22.22
N PRO A 144 -14.77 22.71 22.16
CA PRO A 144 -15.71 22.67 23.28
C PRO A 144 -16.12 21.25 23.74
N ARG A 145 -15.90 20.23 22.91
CA ARG A 145 -16.12 18.83 23.30
C ARG A 145 -14.93 18.23 24.08
N LEU A 146 -13.77 18.83 23.96
CA LEU A 146 -12.52 18.32 24.51
C LEU A 146 -12.12 19.02 25.79
N ILE A 147 -12.46 20.30 25.94
CA ILE A 147 -12.15 21.14 27.10
C ILE A 147 -13.43 21.75 27.68
N PRO A 148 -13.50 21.97 28.99
CA PRO A 148 -14.58 22.73 29.60
C PRO A 148 -14.55 24.16 29.04
N PHE A 149 -15.62 24.53 28.39
CA PHE A 149 -15.75 25.86 27.83
C PHE A 149 -16.64 26.71 28.73
N LEU A 150 -16.17 27.88 29.12
CA LEU A 150 -16.86 28.68 30.14
C LEU A 150 -17.74 29.75 29.54
N GLU A 151 -17.21 30.50 28.54
CA GLU A 151 -17.87 31.68 28.01
C GLU A 151 -17.61 31.80 26.50
N ASP A 152 -18.64 32.02 25.70
CA ASP A 152 -18.48 32.24 24.26
C ASP A 152 -17.74 33.54 23.94
N ASP A 153 -17.86 34.55 24.81
CA ASP A 153 -17.23 35.86 24.66
C ASP A 153 -15.70 35.80 24.71
N ALA A 154 -15.12 34.92 25.52
CA ALA A 154 -13.67 34.67 25.55
C ALA A 154 -13.15 34.12 24.21
N TYR A 155 -14.02 33.68 23.39
CA TYR A 155 -13.82 33.06 22.11
C TYR A 155 -13.91 34.05 20.94
N VAL A 156 -14.89 34.94 21.01
CA VAL A 156 -15.19 35.91 19.95
C VAL A 156 -14.46 37.21 20.17
N GLU A 157 -14.41 37.71 21.41
CA GLU A 157 -13.86 39.03 21.73
C GLU A 157 -12.42 39.00 22.20
N ALA A 158 -11.99 37.96 22.92
CA ALA A 158 -10.62 37.88 23.45
C ALA A 158 -9.59 37.37 22.45
N ASP A 159 -10.01 36.81 21.30
CA ASP A 159 -9.14 36.25 20.24
C ASP A 159 -7.98 35.40 20.81
N THR A 160 -8.30 34.60 21.83
CA THR A 160 -7.30 33.75 22.47
C THR A 160 -7.00 32.55 21.58
N PRO A 161 -5.74 32.40 21.06
CA PRO A 161 -5.42 31.31 20.17
C PRO A 161 -5.67 29.94 20.80
N TRP A 162 -6.23 28.99 20.06
CA TRP A 162 -6.49 27.61 20.50
C TRP A 162 -5.25 26.94 21.09
N ARG A 163 -4.07 27.28 20.63
CA ARG A 163 -2.81 26.84 21.21
C ARG A 163 -2.76 27.07 22.71
N ARG A 164 -3.13 28.27 23.19
CA ARG A 164 -3.11 28.61 24.62
C ARG A 164 -4.08 27.77 25.42
N TRP A 165 -5.27 27.52 24.90
CA TRP A 165 -6.26 26.66 25.52
C TRP A 165 -5.78 25.22 25.68
N LEU A 166 -5.24 24.65 24.60
CA LEU A 166 -4.73 23.28 24.61
C LEU A 166 -3.47 23.11 25.45
N GLU A 167 -2.55 24.09 25.42
CA GLU A 167 -1.35 24.11 26.27
C GLU A 167 -1.72 24.26 27.76
N ALA A 168 -2.75 25.00 28.10
CA ALA A 168 -3.27 25.12 29.45
C ALA A 168 -3.88 23.80 29.95
N ALA A 169 -4.67 23.12 29.10
CA ALA A 169 -5.30 21.86 29.44
C ALA A 169 -4.32 20.70 29.58
N ALA A 170 -3.26 20.65 28.77
CA ALA A 170 -2.38 19.51 28.62
C ALA A 170 -0.93 19.76 29.09
N GLY A 171 -0.48 21.03 29.10
CA GLY A 171 0.95 21.39 29.17
C GLY A 171 1.63 21.28 27.79
N LYS A 172 2.50 22.24 27.47
CA LYS A 172 3.08 22.46 26.12
C LYS A 172 3.54 21.19 25.40
N LYS A 173 4.31 20.35 26.07
CA LYS A 173 4.91 19.15 25.46
C LYS A 173 3.96 17.94 25.37
N ARG A 174 2.78 17.99 25.98
CA ARG A 174 1.85 16.87 26.07
C ARG A 174 0.62 17.02 25.20
N VAL A 175 0.48 18.17 24.50
CA VAL A 175 -0.72 18.47 23.70
C VAL A 175 -1.06 17.34 22.71
N PRO A 176 -0.13 16.80 21.89
CA PRO A 176 -0.48 15.72 20.96
C PRO A 176 -1.02 14.48 21.66
N ALA A 177 -0.35 13.98 22.69
CA ALA A 177 -0.76 12.80 23.44
C ALA A 177 -2.09 13.03 24.20
N TRP A 178 -2.26 14.21 24.77
CA TRP A 178 -3.51 14.60 25.42
C TRP A 178 -4.65 14.65 24.42
N LEU A 179 -4.44 15.24 23.25
CA LEU A 179 -5.46 15.34 22.20
C LEU A 179 -5.94 13.95 21.77
N ILE A 180 -5.03 13.04 21.43
CA ILE A 180 -5.37 11.64 21.10
C ILE A 180 -6.18 11.00 22.21
N SER A 181 -5.73 11.11 23.47
CA SER A 181 -6.45 10.56 24.63
C SER A 181 -7.86 11.11 24.79
N ARG A 182 -8.10 12.40 24.47
CA ARG A 182 -9.47 12.97 24.51
C ARG A 182 -10.36 12.37 23.43
N PHE A 183 -9.84 12.20 22.20
CA PHE A 183 -10.60 11.54 21.13
C PHE A 183 -10.93 10.08 21.47
N GLU A 184 -10.00 9.34 22.06
CA GLU A 184 -10.24 7.96 22.51
C GLU A 184 -11.40 7.87 23.53
N GLN A 185 -11.52 8.87 24.39
CA GLN A 185 -12.56 8.92 25.44
C GLN A 185 -13.91 9.44 24.99
N LEU A 186 -14.03 9.99 23.77
CA LEU A 186 -15.32 10.43 23.27
C LEU A 186 -16.32 9.24 23.20
N PRO A 187 -17.59 9.43 23.58
CA PRO A 187 -18.63 8.39 23.51
C PRO A 187 -19.13 8.22 22.06
N LEU A 188 -18.23 7.99 21.12
CA LEU A 188 -18.50 7.84 19.69
C LEU A 188 -17.96 6.50 19.18
N PRO A 189 -18.56 5.92 18.13
CA PRO A 189 -17.97 4.79 17.41
C PRO A 189 -16.58 5.13 16.84
N ALA A 190 -15.66 4.14 16.81
CA ALA A 190 -14.30 4.36 16.35
C ALA A 190 -14.16 5.07 14.98
N PRO A 191 -14.95 4.75 13.94
CA PRO A 191 -14.88 5.48 12.68
C PRO A 191 -15.24 6.98 12.81
N GLN A 192 -16.22 7.31 13.65
CA GLN A 192 -16.62 8.71 13.87
C GLN A 192 -15.57 9.50 14.66
N LYS A 193 -14.88 8.84 15.61
CA LYS A 193 -13.74 9.47 16.30
C LYS A 193 -12.61 9.79 15.33
N ALA A 194 -12.26 8.85 14.46
CA ALA A 194 -11.23 9.03 13.45
C ALA A 194 -11.60 10.17 12.48
N GLU A 195 -12.81 10.16 11.94
CA GLU A 195 -13.32 11.21 11.05
C GLU A 195 -13.29 12.60 11.71
N LEU A 196 -13.74 12.68 12.98
CA LEU A 196 -13.72 13.93 13.73
C LEU A 196 -12.30 14.43 13.99
N TYR A 197 -11.35 13.54 14.33
CA TYR A 197 -9.94 13.92 14.47
C TYR A 197 -9.35 14.40 13.13
N GLU A 198 -9.58 13.66 12.07
CA GLU A 198 -9.05 13.97 10.74
C GLU A 198 -9.59 15.30 10.20
N SER A 199 -10.83 15.66 10.57
CA SER A 199 -11.41 16.97 10.22
C SER A 199 -10.64 18.15 10.81
N LEU A 200 -9.93 17.95 11.92
CA LEU A 200 -9.08 18.98 12.54
C LEU A 200 -7.83 19.28 11.72
N ARG A 201 -7.37 18.36 10.86
CA ARG A 201 -6.18 18.50 10.03
C ARG A 201 -4.93 18.94 10.82
N VAL A 202 -4.73 18.38 12.02
CA VAL A 202 -3.63 18.72 12.92
C VAL A 202 -2.29 18.39 12.27
N PRO A 203 -1.42 19.37 11.99
CA PRO A 203 -0.09 19.11 11.47
C PRO A 203 0.82 18.64 12.62
N LEU A 204 1.25 17.38 12.54
CA LEU A 204 2.19 16.80 13.49
C LEU A 204 3.60 16.88 12.90
N ARG A 205 4.56 17.28 13.76
CA ARG A 205 6.00 17.33 13.43
C ARG A 205 6.77 16.39 14.33
N TRP A 206 7.74 15.66 13.76
CA TRP A 206 8.64 14.79 14.51
C TRP A 206 10.04 14.74 13.91
N SER A 207 11.04 14.59 14.77
CA SER A 207 12.45 14.50 14.36
C SER A 207 12.88 13.04 14.15
N LEU A 208 13.64 12.81 13.11
CA LEU A 208 14.20 11.50 12.74
C LEU A 208 15.65 11.33 13.24
N ASP A 209 15.93 11.69 14.47
CA ASP A 209 17.28 11.66 15.03
C ASP A 209 17.98 10.30 14.83
N ASN A 210 18.05 9.46 15.85
CA ASN A 210 18.57 8.09 15.78
C ASN A 210 17.44 7.05 15.78
N SER A 211 16.24 7.46 15.37
CA SER A 211 15.06 6.62 15.43
C SER A 211 15.14 5.54 14.35
N VAL A 212 14.67 4.34 14.69
CA VAL A 212 14.42 3.26 13.72
C VAL A 212 13.38 3.69 12.67
N ILE A 213 12.58 4.71 12.99
CA ILE A 213 11.61 5.34 12.10
C ILE A 213 12.30 6.31 11.15
N SER A 214 13.32 5.88 10.45
CA SER A 214 13.92 6.67 9.36
C SER A 214 14.23 5.76 8.19
N ARG A 215 14.15 6.31 6.99
CA ARG A 215 14.55 5.60 5.76
C ARG A 215 15.98 5.03 5.89
N THR A 216 16.86 5.75 6.55
CA THR A 216 18.25 5.35 6.79
C THR A 216 18.37 4.12 7.68
N ARG A 217 17.53 4.01 8.72
CA ARG A 217 17.59 2.94 9.73
C ARG A 217 16.56 1.84 9.52
N ASN A 218 15.64 2.02 8.62
CA ASN A 218 14.52 1.13 8.35
C ASN A 218 15.00 -0.13 7.62
N TRP A 219 15.47 -1.10 8.40
CA TRP A 219 16.07 -2.33 7.93
C TRP A 219 15.89 -3.43 8.97
N LYS A 220 15.44 -4.61 8.52
CA LYS A 220 15.36 -5.82 9.34
C LYS A 220 16.64 -6.64 9.15
N PRO A 221 17.53 -6.70 10.14
CA PRO A 221 18.78 -7.47 10.03
C PRO A 221 18.53 -8.92 9.64
N VAL A 222 19.28 -9.43 8.69
CA VAL A 222 19.24 -10.82 8.22
C VAL A 222 20.52 -11.55 8.61
N ARG A 223 20.40 -12.82 9.00
CA ARG A 223 21.58 -13.65 9.32
C ARG A 223 22.42 -13.98 8.10
N ASN A 224 21.75 -14.13 6.97
CA ASN A 224 22.36 -14.59 5.71
C ASN A 224 22.03 -13.62 4.60
N PHE A 225 23.03 -12.88 4.14
CA PHE A 225 22.92 -12.04 2.96
C PHE A 225 23.03 -12.87 1.68
N PHE A 226 22.31 -12.44 0.66
CA PHE A 226 22.58 -12.81 -0.71
C PHE A 226 23.50 -11.77 -1.34
N PHE A 227 24.69 -12.18 -1.76
CA PHE A 227 25.65 -11.32 -2.43
C PHE A 227 25.54 -11.49 -3.94
N HIS A 228 25.48 -10.37 -4.64
CA HIS A 228 25.40 -10.36 -6.10
C HIS A 228 26.80 -10.49 -6.71
N THR A 229 27.09 -11.65 -7.28
CA THR A 229 28.33 -11.93 -8.01
C THR A 229 28.15 -11.89 -9.52
N THR A 230 26.91 -11.87 -9.99
CA THR A 230 26.47 -11.79 -11.39
C THR A 230 25.53 -10.60 -11.57
N PRO A 231 25.36 -10.11 -12.81
CA PRO A 231 24.42 -9.03 -13.11
C PRO A 231 23.01 -9.31 -12.57
N LEU A 232 22.29 -8.25 -12.23
CA LEU A 232 20.90 -8.31 -11.80
C LEU A 232 20.01 -8.88 -12.91
N ILE A 233 18.98 -9.63 -12.54
CA ILE A 233 18.02 -10.18 -13.49
C ILE A 233 17.27 -9.04 -14.16
N SER A 234 17.50 -8.86 -15.44
CA SER A 234 16.76 -7.90 -16.24
C SER A 234 15.34 -8.40 -16.53
N ARG A 235 14.42 -7.47 -16.79
CA ARG A 235 13.04 -7.84 -17.14
C ARG A 235 12.94 -8.74 -18.37
N SER A 236 13.81 -8.58 -19.35
CA SER A 236 13.84 -9.42 -20.56
C SER A 236 14.19 -10.89 -20.31
N GLN A 237 14.81 -11.19 -19.18
CA GLN A 237 15.14 -12.54 -18.75
C GLN A 237 14.02 -13.21 -17.94
N VAL A 238 12.95 -12.49 -17.63
CA VAL A 238 11.82 -13.00 -16.82
C VAL A 238 10.71 -13.49 -17.73
N SER A 239 10.38 -14.76 -17.64
CA SER A 239 9.15 -15.34 -18.18
C SER A 239 8.13 -15.48 -17.05
N LEU A 240 7.10 -14.62 -17.03
CA LEU A 240 6.07 -14.69 -15.99
C LEU A 240 5.34 -16.05 -15.99
N ALA A 241 5.06 -16.60 -17.17
CA ALA A 241 4.44 -17.92 -17.31
C ALA A 241 5.30 -19.01 -16.64
N ALA A 242 6.62 -19.02 -16.89
CA ALA A 242 7.53 -19.98 -16.28
C ALA A 242 7.62 -19.83 -14.76
N GLU A 243 7.67 -18.58 -14.25
CA GLU A 243 7.71 -18.32 -12.81
C GLU A 243 6.41 -18.73 -12.11
N LEU A 244 5.25 -18.46 -12.70
CA LEU A 244 3.94 -18.85 -12.13
C LEU A 244 3.68 -20.36 -12.21
N ALA A 245 4.30 -21.07 -13.17
CA ALA A 245 4.21 -22.54 -13.27
C ALA A 245 5.09 -23.27 -12.24
N ARG A 246 6.02 -22.57 -11.57
CA ARG A 246 6.88 -23.17 -10.53
C ARG A 246 6.04 -23.55 -9.31
N ARG A 247 6.53 -24.54 -8.54
CA ARG A 247 5.89 -24.92 -7.27
C ARG A 247 5.60 -23.67 -6.42
N PRO A 248 4.38 -23.53 -5.88
CA PRO A 248 4.03 -22.41 -5.00
C PRO A 248 5.00 -22.30 -3.82
N PRO A 249 5.35 -21.09 -3.40
CA PRO A 249 6.17 -20.90 -2.21
C PRO A 249 5.39 -21.33 -0.96
N ARG A 250 6.10 -21.86 0.02
CA ARG A 250 5.49 -22.16 1.32
C ARG A 250 5.17 -20.83 2.02
N LEU A 251 3.90 -20.66 2.37
CA LEU A 251 3.43 -19.52 3.17
C LEU A 251 3.36 -19.96 4.63
N THR A 252 4.12 -19.30 5.49
CA THR A 252 4.14 -19.57 6.93
C THR A 252 3.45 -18.44 7.67
N ARG A 253 2.35 -18.74 8.35
CA ARG A 253 1.68 -17.78 9.24
C ARG A 253 2.58 -17.47 10.43
N LEU A 254 2.74 -16.21 10.75
CA LEU A 254 3.51 -15.76 11.92
C LEU A 254 2.66 -15.86 13.20
N SER A 255 3.32 -15.97 14.36
CA SER A 255 2.63 -15.77 15.63
C SER A 255 2.13 -14.32 15.75
N PRO A 256 1.08 -14.02 16.53
CA PRO A 256 0.55 -12.66 16.68
C PRO A 256 1.63 -11.65 17.06
N LYS A 257 2.53 -12.00 17.98
CA LYS A 257 3.66 -11.16 18.40
C LYS A 257 4.64 -10.87 17.25
N GLN A 258 4.96 -11.86 16.43
CA GLN A 258 5.82 -11.67 15.26
C GLN A 258 5.09 -10.86 14.17
N GLY A 259 3.79 -11.07 14.03
CA GLY A 259 2.94 -10.29 13.13
C GLY A 259 2.93 -8.82 13.52
N GLU A 260 2.77 -8.49 14.80
CA GLU A 260 2.81 -7.10 15.29
C GLU A 260 4.17 -6.44 15.00
N GLN A 261 5.28 -7.14 15.27
CA GLN A 261 6.62 -6.64 14.92
C GLN A 261 6.79 -6.34 13.41
N VAL A 262 6.16 -7.14 12.56
CA VAL A 262 6.17 -6.90 11.11
C VAL A 262 5.29 -5.70 10.77
N MET A 263 4.11 -5.57 11.38
CA MET A 263 3.23 -4.42 11.15
C MET A 263 3.85 -3.12 11.63
N ASP A 264 4.54 -3.11 12.77
CA ASP A 264 5.28 -1.93 13.24
C ASP A 264 6.36 -1.51 12.24
N MET A 265 7.17 -2.47 11.75
CA MET A 265 8.15 -2.19 10.71
C MET A 265 7.49 -1.61 9.44
N ILE A 266 6.33 -2.10 9.04
CA ILE A 266 5.60 -1.62 7.86
C ILE A 266 5.10 -0.18 8.08
N ARG A 267 4.51 0.12 9.24
CA ARG A 267 4.10 1.47 9.62
C ARG A 267 5.30 2.43 9.59
N GLU A 268 6.43 2.04 10.16
CA GLU A 268 7.68 2.80 10.11
C GLU A 268 8.16 3.06 8.67
N VAL A 269 8.10 2.04 7.80
CA VAL A 269 8.48 2.15 6.38
C VAL A 269 7.58 3.10 5.61
N MET A 270 6.27 2.96 5.81
CA MET A 270 5.28 3.72 5.04
C MET A 270 5.18 5.17 5.51
N LEU A 271 5.28 5.40 6.83
CA LEU A 271 5.27 6.75 7.41
C LEU A 271 6.31 7.66 6.76
N VAL A 272 7.56 7.20 6.61
CA VAL A 272 8.65 8.01 6.06
C VAL A 272 8.67 8.10 4.53
N ARG A 273 7.84 7.32 3.83
CA ARG A 273 7.80 7.32 2.35
C ARG A 273 6.53 7.90 1.78
N TYR A 274 5.38 7.50 2.33
CA TYR A 274 4.06 7.84 1.78
C TYR A 274 3.17 8.54 2.80
N ARG A 275 3.72 8.86 3.98
CA ARG A 275 3.05 9.41 5.16
C ARG A 275 1.93 8.50 5.66
N GLU A 276 0.98 8.18 4.79
CA GLU A 276 -0.13 7.32 5.15
C GLU A 276 -0.64 6.52 3.96
N LEU A 277 -0.80 5.19 4.16
CA LEU A 277 -1.53 4.32 3.25
C LEU A 277 -2.45 3.41 4.07
N TYR A 278 -3.73 3.68 4.01
CA TYR A 278 -4.77 3.08 4.84
C TYR A 278 -4.71 1.55 4.92
N GLY A 279 -4.80 0.86 3.78
CA GLY A 279 -4.82 -0.61 3.76
C GLY A 279 -3.51 -1.25 4.20
N THR A 280 -2.39 -0.61 3.87
CA THR A 280 -1.06 -1.15 4.18
C THR A 280 -0.72 -1.03 5.66
N THR A 281 -1.11 0.07 6.32
CA THR A 281 -0.72 0.37 7.71
C THR A 281 -1.68 -0.19 8.74
N LEU A 282 -2.93 -0.50 8.36
CA LEU A 282 -3.99 -1.00 9.25
C LEU A 282 -4.21 -2.51 9.13
N GLY A 283 -3.20 -3.27 8.70
CA GLY A 283 -3.27 -4.72 8.59
C GLY A 283 -3.50 -5.43 9.92
N ASP A 284 -4.12 -6.62 9.87
CA ASP A 284 -4.30 -7.49 11.03
C ASP A 284 -3.01 -8.29 11.29
N PRO A 285 -2.31 -8.08 12.41
CA PRO A 285 -1.09 -8.81 12.77
C PRO A 285 -1.27 -10.34 12.79
N ARG A 286 -2.47 -10.81 13.11
CA ARG A 286 -2.81 -12.24 13.17
C ARG A 286 -2.89 -12.88 11.78
N SER A 287 -3.03 -12.08 10.74
CA SER A 287 -3.13 -12.55 9.36
C SER A 287 -1.78 -12.63 8.64
N VAL A 288 -0.71 -12.08 9.23
CA VAL A 288 0.59 -11.96 8.56
C VAL A 288 1.17 -13.32 8.21
N VAL A 289 1.47 -13.52 6.93
CA VAL A 289 2.19 -14.67 6.41
C VAL A 289 3.52 -14.24 5.81
N ARG A 290 4.54 -15.11 5.94
CA ARG A 290 5.84 -14.96 5.31
C ARG A 290 5.99 -16.02 4.21
N ALA A 291 6.33 -15.57 3.01
CA ALA A 291 6.65 -16.46 1.91
C ALA A 291 8.09 -16.97 2.01
N ASP A 292 8.24 -18.30 1.90
CA ASP A 292 9.53 -18.96 1.74
C ASP A 292 9.80 -19.18 0.24
N LEU A 293 10.73 -18.43 -0.32
CA LEU A 293 11.10 -18.52 -1.73
C LEU A 293 12.19 -19.57 -2.01
N GLY A 294 12.63 -20.30 -0.99
CA GLY A 294 13.64 -21.35 -1.08
C GLY A 294 15.05 -20.91 -0.64
N THR A 295 16.06 -21.66 -1.09
CA THR A 295 17.46 -21.43 -0.73
C THR A 295 17.99 -20.06 -1.18
N ARG A 296 19.20 -19.68 -0.70
CA ARG A 296 19.81 -18.39 -1.02
C ARG A 296 19.81 -18.06 -2.51
N GLU A 297 20.17 -19.02 -3.37
CA GLU A 297 20.19 -18.82 -4.82
C GLU A 297 18.79 -18.69 -5.42
N ALA A 298 17.85 -19.52 -5.01
CA ALA A 298 16.48 -19.48 -5.51
C ALA A 298 15.72 -18.25 -5.03
N GLY A 299 15.91 -17.85 -3.77
CA GLY A 299 15.24 -16.71 -3.14
C GLY A 299 15.96 -15.38 -3.30
N ARG A 300 17.23 -15.38 -3.68
CA ARG A 300 18.07 -14.19 -3.92
C ARG A 300 18.00 -13.14 -2.80
N GLY A 301 17.86 -13.54 -1.54
CA GLY A 301 17.73 -12.65 -0.38
C GLY A 301 16.38 -11.91 -0.29
N VAL A 302 15.37 -12.32 -1.04
CA VAL A 302 14.03 -11.74 -1.01
C VAL A 302 13.17 -12.43 0.04
N THR A 303 12.47 -11.63 0.84
CA THR A 303 11.42 -12.06 1.77
C THR A 303 10.15 -11.28 1.45
N ILE A 304 9.01 -11.95 1.33
CA ILE A 304 7.71 -11.31 1.09
C ILE A 304 6.83 -11.57 2.31
N TYR A 305 6.28 -10.50 2.87
CA TYR A 305 5.22 -10.55 3.87
C TYR A 305 3.91 -10.15 3.23
N LEU A 306 2.82 -10.87 3.54
CA LEU A 306 1.46 -10.59 3.09
C LEU A 306 0.53 -10.58 4.30
N TRP A 307 -0.50 -9.74 4.28
CA TRP A 307 -1.49 -9.64 5.36
C TRP A 307 -2.83 -9.12 4.84
N ASN A 308 -3.88 -9.31 5.65
CA ASN A 308 -5.23 -8.86 5.37
C ASN A 308 -5.64 -7.74 6.34
N LEU A 309 -6.76 -7.09 6.06
CA LEU A 309 -7.40 -6.18 6.99
C LEU A 309 -8.13 -6.95 8.11
N PRO A 310 -8.23 -6.37 9.32
CA PRO A 310 -9.10 -6.91 10.35
C PRO A 310 -10.57 -6.89 9.89
N PRO A 311 -11.43 -7.81 10.39
CA PRO A 311 -12.77 -8.01 9.85
C PRO A 311 -13.68 -6.77 9.83
N ASP A 312 -13.52 -5.87 10.78
CA ASP A 312 -14.27 -4.62 10.91
C ASP A 312 -13.88 -3.53 9.90
N ARG A 313 -12.72 -3.69 9.23
CA ARG A 313 -12.17 -2.74 8.25
C ARG A 313 -12.16 -3.27 6.82
N ARG A 314 -12.72 -4.45 6.59
CA ARG A 314 -12.73 -5.09 5.27
C ARG A 314 -13.64 -4.39 4.27
N LEU A 315 -13.24 -4.42 3.02
CA LEU A 315 -14.11 -4.00 1.91
C LEU A 315 -15.38 -4.87 1.89
N PRO A 316 -16.57 -4.30 1.63
CA PRO A 316 -17.83 -5.06 1.68
C PRO A 316 -17.88 -6.29 0.77
N LEU A 317 -17.37 -6.19 -0.46
CA LEU A 317 -17.45 -7.25 -1.47
C LEU A 317 -16.11 -7.87 -1.83
N ARG A 318 -15.04 -7.06 -1.94
CA ARG A 318 -13.73 -7.55 -2.38
C ARG A 318 -12.88 -7.98 -1.19
N ALA A 319 -12.06 -9.01 -1.37
CA ALA A 319 -11.01 -9.35 -0.42
C ALA A 319 -9.79 -8.45 -0.65
N TYR A 320 -9.08 -8.09 0.42
CA TYR A 320 -7.90 -7.23 0.36
C TYR A 320 -6.68 -7.95 0.95
N VAL A 321 -5.58 -7.93 0.21
CA VAL A 321 -4.27 -8.41 0.66
C VAL A 321 -3.27 -7.31 0.42
N ALA A 322 -2.59 -6.86 1.48
CA ALA A 322 -1.41 -6.02 1.35
C ALA A 322 -0.13 -6.84 1.52
N GLY A 323 0.99 -6.27 1.09
CA GLY A 323 2.27 -6.93 1.25
C GLY A 323 3.46 -5.98 1.16
N MET A 324 4.59 -6.47 1.63
CA MET A 324 5.88 -5.79 1.53
C MET A 324 6.98 -6.78 1.20
N THR A 325 7.84 -6.39 0.27
CA THR A 325 9.02 -7.18 -0.10
C THR A 325 10.27 -6.55 0.51
N LEU A 326 11.07 -7.38 1.14
CA LEU A 326 12.39 -7.04 1.65
C LEU A 326 13.45 -7.74 0.82
N LYS A 327 14.51 -7.00 0.45
CA LYS A 327 15.72 -7.52 -0.18
C LYS A 327 16.88 -7.41 0.80
N ASN A 328 17.45 -8.54 1.20
CA ASN A 328 18.46 -8.60 2.27
C ASN A 328 18.01 -7.82 3.55
N GLY A 329 16.71 -7.90 3.87
CA GLY A 329 16.11 -7.18 5.01
C GLY A 329 15.75 -5.72 4.74
N VAL A 330 16.11 -5.16 3.60
CA VAL A 330 15.78 -3.78 3.21
C VAL A 330 14.40 -3.76 2.54
N PRO A 331 13.44 -2.95 3.02
CA PRO A 331 12.14 -2.77 2.35
C PRO A 331 12.33 -2.10 0.99
N ILE A 332 11.85 -2.74 -0.08
CA ILE A 332 12.09 -2.28 -1.46
C ILE A 332 10.82 -1.96 -2.23
N ASN A 333 9.69 -2.53 -1.87
CA ASN A 333 8.39 -2.24 -2.45
C ASN A 333 7.26 -2.59 -1.49
N TYR A 334 6.07 -2.04 -1.77
CA TYR A 334 4.82 -2.51 -1.19
C TYR A 334 3.85 -2.99 -2.28
N ILE A 335 2.88 -3.76 -1.85
CA ILE A 335 1.95 -4.48 -2.72
C ILE A 335 0.55 -4.31 -2.16
N GLU A 336 -0.42 -4.15 -3.05
CA GLU A 336 -1.84 -4.23 -2.73
C GLU A 336 -2.52 -5.12 -3.77
N ALA A 337 -3.33 -6.05 -3.32
CA ALA A 337 -4.11 -6.92 -4.17
C ALA A 337 -5.56 -6.94 -3.68
N ILE A 338 -6.50 -6.71 -4.59
CA ILE A 338 -7.93 -6.71 -4.29
C ILE A 338 -8.59 -7.78 -5.14
N GLY A 339 -9.14 -8.81 -4.47
CA GLY A 339 -9.69 -9.99 -5.13
C GLY A 339 -11.21 -10.10 -5.08
N LEU A 340 -11.81 -10.65 -6.13
CA LEU A 340 -13.21 -11.04 -6.20
C LEU A 340 -13.34 -12.26 -7.10
N CYS A 341 -13.90 -13.34 -6.59
CA CYS A 341 -13.92 -14.61 -7.29
C CYS A 341 -12.51 -15.01 -7.79
N GLU A 342 -12.33 -15.41 -9.04
CA GLU A 342 -11.04 -15.80 -9.63
C GLU A 342 -10.16 -14.64 -10.06
N TRP A 343 -10.64 -13.40 -10.00
CA TRP A 343 -9.94 -12.18 -10.41
C TRP A 343 -9.29 -11.47 -9.24
N MET A 344 -8.08 -10.94 -9.46
CA MET A 344 -7.45 -9.97 -8.59
C MET A 344 -6.88 -8.79 -9.39
N GLU A 345 -6.97 -7.61 -8.81
CA GLU A 345 -6.29 -6.40 -9.24
C GLU A 345 -5.08 -6.16 -8.36
N VAL A 346 -3.91 -5.94 -8.95
CA VAL A 346 -2.64 -5.84 -8.21
C VAL A 346 -1.98 -4.50 -8.44
N GLY A 347 -1.72 -3.76 -7.36
CA GLY A 347 -0.82 -2.62 -7.29
C GLY A 347 0.57 -3.07 -6.81
N PHE A 348 1.62 -2.67 -7.53
CA PHE A 348 3.00 -3.00 -7.21
C PHE A 348 3.86 -1.73 -7.28
N ASN A 349 4.26 -1.20 -6.14
CA ASN A 349 5.01 0.04 -6.07
C ASN A 349 6.42 -0.19 -5.54
N THR A 350 7.41 -0.10 -6.44
CA THR A 350 8.82 -0.16 -6.07
C THR A 350 9.31 1.22 -5.66
N PHE A 351 9.89 1.33 -4.47
CA PHE A 351 10.46 2.58 -3.98
C PHE A 351 11.55 3.09 -4.93
N TYR A 352 11.61 4.40 -5.11
CA TYR A 352 12.47 5.07 -6.12
C TYR A 352 13.91 4.56 -6.11
N THR A 353 14.51 4.44 -4.93
CA THR A 353 15.87 3.93 -4.70
C THR A 353 16.13 2.58 -5.41
N PHE A 354 15.11 1.70 -5.51
CA PHE A 354 15.28 0.30 -5.92
C PHE A 354 14.73 -0.01 -7.31
N ARG A 355 14.26 0.99 -8.07
CA ARG A 355 13.72 0.79 -9.42
C ARG A 355 14.71 0.20 -10.42
N GLY A 356 16.00 0.44 -10.21
CA GLY A 356 17.08 -0.19 -10.99
C GLY A 356 17.42 -1.62 -10.58
N GLY A 357 16.72 -2.20 -9.59
CA GLY A 357 16.90 -3.57 -9.12
C GLY A 357 16.25 -4.63 -10.00
N GLU A 358 15.94 -5.79 -9.41
CA GLU A 358 15.37 -6.96 -10.11
C GLU A 358 13.81 -6.90 -10.15
N ALA A 359 13.23 -5.71 -10.42
CA ALA A 359 11.80 -5.45 -10.25
C ALA A 359 10.89 -6.44 -11.02
N GLY A 360 11.25 -6.84 -12.24
CA GLY A 360 10.45 -7.79 -13.02
C GLY A 360 10.44 -9.19 -12.40
N TRP A 361 11.57 -9.66 -11.92
CA TRP A 361 11.66 -10.97 -11.25
C TRP A 361 10.96 -10.94 -9.90
N ILE A 362 11.15 -9.87 -9.10
CA ILE A 362 10.50 -9.69 -7.80
C ILE A 362 8.97 -9.66 -7.98
N TYR A 363 8.47 -8.91 -8.98
CA TYR A 363 7.04 -8.88 -9.29
C TYR A 363 6.49 -10.27 -9.61
N ALA A 364 7.22 -11.09 -10.40
CA ALA A 364 6.82 -12.45 -10.68
C ALA A 364 6.75 -13.32 -9.40
N GLN A 365 7.69 -13.14 -8.45
CA GLN A 365 7.62 -13.85 -7.16
C GLN A 365 6.42 -13.40 -6.32
N VAL A 366 6.14 -12.10 -6.29
CA VAL A 366 4.96 -11.54 -5.63
C VAL A 366 3.68 -12.13 -6.20
N LEU A 367 3.51 -12.13 -7.53
CA LEU A 367 2.35 -12.72 -8.18
C LEU A 367 2.21 -14.21 -7.87
N ARG A 368 3.32 -14.97 -7.86
CA ARG A 368 3.30 -16.39 -7.48
C ARG A 368 2.79 -16.61 -6.05
N CYS A 369 3.19 -15.74 -5.10
CA CYS A 369 2.69 -15.78 -3.73
C CYS A 369 1.20 -15.43 -3.65
N LEU A 370 0.78 -14.35 -4.33
CA LEU A 370 -0.61 -13.89 -4.33
C LEU A 370 -1.55 -14.89 -5.00
N CYS A 371 -1.19 -15.44 -6.16
CA CYS A 371 -2.00 -16.46 -6.83
C CYS A 371 -2.18 -17.68 -5.94
N HIS A 372 -1.13 -18.10 -5.21
CA HIS A 372 -1.21 -19.22 -4.28
C HIS A 372 -2.09 -18.90 -3.06
N LEU A 373 -1.91 -17.72 -2.45
CA LEU A 373 -2.67 -17.29 -1.27
C LEU A 373 -4.16 -17.11 -1.60
N MET A 374 -4.44 -16.41 -2.69
CA MET A 374 -5.79 -15.97 -3.08
C MET A 374 -6.52 -16.97 -3.96
N GLY A 375 -5.84 -17.97 -4.54
CA GLY A 375 -6.44 -18.92 -5.47
C GLY A 375 -6.91 -18.29 -6.79
N THR A 376 -6.41 -17.10 -7.12
CA THR A 376 -6.82 -16.33 -8.30
C THR A 376 -6.11 -16.78 -9.56
N THR A 377 -6.80 -16.73 -10.70
CA THR A 377 -6.31 -17.16 -12.02
C THR A 377 -6.33 -16.04 -13.06
N CYS A 378 -6.98 -14.92 -12.76
CA CYS A 378 -7.00 -13.71 -13.57
C CYS A 378 -6.40 -12.55 -12.78
N ILE A 379 -5.37 -11.93 -13.33
CA ILE A 379 -4.64 -10.81 -12.71
C ILE A 379 -4.86 -9.58 -13.57
N SER A 380 -5.20 -8.45 -12.97
CA SER A 380 -5.25 -7.16 -13.67
C SER A 380 -4.36 -6.10 -13.01
N VAL A 381 -4.04 -5.09 -13.79
CA VAL A 381 -3.38 -3.87 -13.34
C VAL A 381 -4.28 -2.69 -13.67
N TYR A 382 -4.50 -1.84 -12.67
CA TYR A 382 -5.39 -0.69 -12.76
C TYR A 382 -4.82 0.41 -13.67
N PRO A 383 -5.64 1.15 -14.42
CA PRO A 383 -5.22 2.21 -15.34
C PRO A 383 -4.24 3.23 -14.74
N TYR A 384 -4.44 3.70 -13.51
CA TYR A 384 -3.52 4.60 -12.82
C TYR A 384 -2.08 4.07 -12.75
N GLN A 385 -1.90 2.77 -12.51
CA GLN A 385 -0.57 2.13 -12.50
C GLN A 385 0.11 2.11 -13.87
N LEU A 386 -0.67 2.32 -14.94
CA LEU A 386 -0.20 2.34 -16.33
C LEU A 386 0.07 3.75 -16.85
N GLY A 387 -0.47 4.79 -16.16
CA GLY A 387 -0.29 6.18 -16.52
C GLY A 387 -1.58 7.00 -16.73
N ASP A 388 -2.75 6.45 -16.39
CA ASP A 388 -4.01 7.21 -16.36
C ASP A 388 -3.99 8.10 -15.11
N ASP A 389 -4.00 9.42 -15.31
CA ASP A 389 -3.80 10.44 -14.26
C ASP A 389 -2.51 10.23 -13.41
N ASN A 390 -1.46 9.64 -14.02
CA ASN A 390 -0.18 9.36 -13.38
C ASN A 390 0.99 9.64 -14.32
N GLU A 391 1.49 10.87 -14.30
CA GLU A 391 2.60 11.31 -15.18
C GLU A 391 3.88 10.52 -14.93
N GLU A 392 4.18 10.14 -13.70
CA GLU A 392 5.34 9.33 -13.35
C GLU A 392 5.33 7.96 -14.04
N ALA A 393 4.17 7.31 -14.08
CA ALA A 393 4.00 6.05 -14.77
C ALA A 393 4.15 6.22 -16.31
N ILE A 394 3.76 7.37 -16.85
CA ILE A 394 3.99 7.73 -18.27
C ILE A 394 5.50 7.89 -18.53
N GLU A 395 6.21 8.65 -17.71
CA GLU A 395 7.64 8.93 -17.86
C GLU A 395 8.48 7.65 -17.72
N SER A 396 8.15 6.79 -16.75
CA SER A 396 8.82 5.49 -16.54
C SER A 396 8.46 4.45 -17.61
N GLY A 397 7.40 4.68 -18.39
CA GLY A 397 6.90 3.73 -19.38
C GLY A 397 6.30 2.47 -18.73
N ALA A 398 5.57 2.62 -17.63
CA ALA A 398 5.00 1.54 -16.83
C ALA A 398 4.14 0.56 -17.64
N PHE A 399 3.36 1.04 -18.63
CA PHE A 399 2.62 0.18 -19.54
C PHE A 399 3.49 -0.92 -20.17
N TRP A 400 4.70 -0.55 -20.64
CA TRP A 400 5.62 -1.50 -21.27
C TRP A 400 6.28 -2.46 -20.27
N PHE A 401 6.35 -2.09 -18.99
CA PHE A 401 6.79 -3.02 -17.95
C PHE A 401 5.85 -4.22 -17.87
N TYR A 402 4.55 -3.99 -17.74
CA TYR A 402 3.53 -5.04 -17.67
C TYR A 402 3.35 -5.77 -19.00
N ARG A 403 3.31 -5.03 -20.11
CA ARG A 403 3.13 -5.62 -21.43
C ARG A 403 4.22 -6.65 -21.78
N ARG A 404 5.48 -6.38 -21.44
CA ARG A 404 6.60 -7.28 -21.68
C ARG A 404 6.64 -8.48 -20.73
N LEU A 405 5.91 -8.45 -19.63
CA LEU A 405 5.67 -9.60 -18.77
C LEU A 405 4.52 -10.48 -19.25
N GLY A 406 3.82 -10.08 -20.34
CA GLY A 406 2.75 -10.86 -20.94
C GLY A 406 1.34 -10.34 -20.71
N PHE A 407 1.18 -9.24 -19.94
CA PHE A 407 -0.13 -8.62 -19.77
C PHE A 407 -0.69 -8.06 -21.08
N ARG A 408 -2.00 -8.13 -21.25
CA ARG A 408 -2.70 -7.67 -22.46
C ARG A 408 -3.84 -6.73 -22.09
N PRO A 409 -4.05 -5.62 -22.84
CA PRO A 409 -5.23 -4.79 -22.69
C PRO A 409 -6.51 -5.61 -22.78
N GLY A 410 -7.48 -5.37 -21.90
CA GLY A 410 -8.80 -5.99 -21.96
C GLY A 410 -9.63 -5.46 -23.14
N ARG A 411 -9.46 -4.19 -23.49
CA ARG A 411 -10.13 -3.52 -24.61
C ARG A 411 -9.44 -3.81 -25.94
N SER A 412 -10.22 -4.22 -26.94
CA SER A 412 -9.70 -4.58 -28.27
C SER A 412 -9.05 -3.42 -29.02
N ASP A 413 -9.55 -2.19 -28.85
CA ASP A 413 -8.97 -0.98 -29.45
C ASP A 413 -7.57 -0.68 -28.88
N LEU A 414 -7.40 -0.84 -27.56
CA LEU A 414 -6.11 -0.67 -26.88
C LEU A 414 -5.14 -1.80 -27.21
N GLN A 415 -5.62 -3.03 -27.37
CA GLN A 415 -4.80 -4.15 -27.82
C GLN A 415 -4.23 -3.89 -29.22
N LYS A 416 -5.07 -3.44 -30.17
CA LYS A 416 -4.62 -3.07 -31.52
C LYS A 416 -3.64 -1.90 -31.52
N LEU A 417 -3.82 -0.93 -30.60
CA LEU A 417 -2.89 0.18 -30.43
C LEU A 417 -1.54 -0.32 -29.90
N ALA A 418 -1.53 -1.18 -28.89
CA ALA A 418 -0.32 -1.77 -28.34
C ALA A 418 0.48 -2.56 -29.38
N GLU A 419 -0.18 -3.41 -30.18
CA GLU A 419 0.45 -4.18 -31.26
C GLU A 419 1.05 -3.30 -32.37
N ARG A 420 0.42 -2.16 -32.65
CA ARG A 420 0.96 -1.17 -33.59
C ARG A 420 2.24 -0.54 -33.08
N GLU A 421 2.26 -0.18 -31.80
CA GLU A 421 3.45 0.40 -31.16
C GLU A 421 4.58 -0.63 -31.03
N GLU A 422 4.27 -1.88 -30.72
CA GLU A 422 5.26 -2.99 -30.70
C GLU A 422 5.95 -3.15 -32.07
N ARG A 423 5.19 -3.06 -33.16
CA ARG A 423 5.77 -3.12 -34.52
C ARG A 423 6.72 -1.95 -34.79
N LYS A 424 6.39 -0.74 -34.33
CA LYS A 424 7.29 0.44 -34.46
C LYS A 424 8.57 0.27 -33.65
N ILE A 425 8.47 -0.22 -32.41
CA ILE A 425 9.62 -0.52 -31.54
C ILE A 425 10.52 -1.56 -32.21
N ALA A 426 9.96 -2.66 -32.72
CA ALA A 426 10.70 -3.71 -33.39
C ALA A 426 11.39 -3.23 -34.67
N ALA A 427 10.71 -2.42 -35.49
CA ALA A 427 11.27 -1.85 -36.72
C ALA A 427 12.47 -0.91 -36.42
N ALA A 428 12.33 -0.04 -35.41
CA ALA A 428 13.42 0.84 -35.00
C ALA A 428 14.65 0.08 -34.51
N THR A 429 14.42 -1.01 -33.75
CA THR A 429 15.50 -1.89 -33.26
C THR A 429 16.24 -2.56 -34.40
N LYS A 430 15.52 -3.07 -35.43
CA LYS A 430 16.14 -3.71 -36.61
C LYS A 430 16.98 -2.73 -37.45
N LEU A 431 16.59 -1.47 -37.49
CA LEU A 431 17.28 -0.44 -38.27
C LEU A 431 18.50 0.17 -37.56
N GLY A 432 18.85 -0.28 -36.33
CA GLY A 432 19.96 0.30 -35.55
C GLY A 432 19.75 1.80 -35.22
N LYS A 433 18.56 2.35 -35.46
CA LYS A 433 18.24 3.74 -35.15
C LYS A 433 18.10 3.96 -33.65
N ALA A 434 18.27 5.22 -33.22
CA ALA A 434 18.01 5.62 -31.82
C ALA A 434 16.72 4.98 -31.31
N LYS A 435 16.72 4.43 -30.08
CA LYS A 435 15.59 3.69 -29.49
C LYS A 435 14.28 4.46 -29.67
N TYR A 436 13.35 3.94 -30.47
CA TYR A 436 12.01 4.49 -30.55
C TYR A 436 11.38 4.48 -29.17
N ARG A 437 10.89 5.63 -28.72
CA ARG A 437 10.08 5.77 -27.52
C ARG A 437 8.64 6.05 -27.91
N THR A 438 7.70 5.29 -27.36
CA THR A 438 6.28 5.56 -27.52
C THR A 438 5.96 6.95 -26.98
N PRO A 439 5.31 7.84 -27.78
CA PRO A 439 4.98 9.18 -27.33
C PRO A 439 4.06 9.19 -26.10
N ALA A 440 4.22 10.16 -25.19
CA ALA A 440 3.43 10.30 -23.97
C ALA A 440 1.91 10.27 -24.24
N ARG A 441 1.43 10.99 -25.29
CA ARG A 441 0.02 10.95 -25.72
C ARG A 441 -0.46 9.54 -26.05
N THR A 442 0.40 8.71 -26.62
CA THR A 442 0.04 7.31 -26.94
C THR A 442 0.05 6.44 -25.69
N LEU A 443 1.00 6.66 -24.77
CA LEU A 443 1.03 5.98 -23.47
C LEU A 443 -0.22 6.31 -22.64
N LYS A 444 -0.65 7.57 -22.56
CA LYS A 444 -1.91 7.97 -21.92
C LYS A 444 -3.12 7.23 -22.51
N ARG A 445 -3.19 7.09 -23.82
CA ARG A 445 -4.25 6.29 -24.46
C ARG A 445 -4.17 4.82 -24.10
N LEU A 446 -2.97 4.23 -24.08
CA LEU A 446 -2.77 2.82 -23.69
C LEU A 446 -3.12 2.57 -22.22
N ALA A 447 -2.96 3.58 -21.37
CA ALA A 447 -3.29 3.52 -19.95
C ALA A 447 -4.79 3.65 -19.64
N ALA A 448 -5.62 4.03 -20.60
CA ALA A 448 -7.06 4.27 -20.40
C ALA A 448 -7.92 3.00 -20.14
N GLY A 449 -7.32 1.84 -19.95
CA GLY A 449 -8.00 0.59 -19.62
C GLY A 449 -7.07 -0.38 -18.90
N HIS A 450 -7.65 -1.34 -18.21
CA HIS A 450 -6.88 -2.38 -17.50
C HIS A 450 -6.08 -3.24 -18.48
N VAL A 451 -4.95 -3.75 -17.99
CA VAL A 451 -4.25 -4.87 -18.62
C VAL A 451 -4.42 -6.13 -17.78
N PHE A 452 -4.53 -7.27 -18.44
CA PHE A 452 -4.83 -8.58 -17.83
C PHE A 452 -3.74 -9.60 -18.14
N TYR A 453 -3.53 -10.48 -17.19
CA TYR A 453 -2.76 -11.70 -17.34
C TYR A 453 -3.57 -12.89 -16.83
N GLU A 454 -3.73 -13.92 -17.65
CA GLU A 454 -4.43 -15.15 -17.30
C GLU A 454 -3.44 -16.27 -17.10
N LEU A 455 -3.64 -17.05 -16.02
CA LEU A 455 -2.82 -18.24 -15.77
C LEU A 455 -3.11 -19.33 -16.81
N PRO A 456 -2.07 -20.00 -17.35
CA PRO A 456 -2.26 -21.12 -18.27
C PRO A 456 -3.09 -22.24 -17.63
N GLY A 457 -4.07 -22.76 -18.36
CA GLY A 457 -4.92 -23.88 -17.91
C GLY A 457 -6.26 -23.47 -17.28
N SER A 458 -6.52 -22.19 -17.07
CA SER A 458 -7.85 -21.74 -16.63
C SER A 458 -8.83 -21.81 -17.81
N GLN A 459 -9.64 -22.88 -17.86
CA GLN A 459 -10.64 -23.09 -18.94
C GLN A 459 -11.79 -22.09 -18.93
N LEU A 460 -12.04 -21.42 -17.80
CA LEU A 460 -13.14 -20.47 -17.61
C LEU A 460 -12.94 -19.14 -18.34
N LEU A 461 -11.71 -18.78 -18.71
CA LEU A 461 -11.32 -17.38 -18.99
C LEU A 461 -11.19 -17.04 -20.46
N ARG A 462 -11.00 -17.98 -21.37
CA ARG A 462 -10.84 -17.67 -22.80
C ARG A 462 -12.05 -16.97 -23.45
N LYS A 463 -13.24 -17.05 -22.82
CA LYS A 463 -14.46 -16.37 -23.29
C LYS A 463 -14.85 -15.12 -22.47
N GLU A 464 -14.22 -14.86 -21.32
CA GLU A 464 -14.74 -13.92 -20.32
C GLU A 464 -13.77 -12.82 -19.84
N VAL A 465 -12.55 -12.70 -20.39
CA VAL A 465 -11.60 -11.61 -20.02
C VAL A 465 -12.27 -10.25 -20.12
N GLY A 466 -13.04 -10.01 -21.18
CA GLY A 466 -13.82 -8.79 -21.34
C GLY A 466 -14.91 -8.54 -20.31
N ALA A 467 -15.28 -9.52 -19.49
CA ALA A 467 -16.25 -9.35 -18.40
C ALA A 467 -15.63 -8.57 -17.23
N TRP A 468 -14.40 -8.90 -16.83
CA TRP A 468 -13.71 -8.18 -15.76
C TRP A 468 -13.25 -6.78 -16.19
N ASP A 469 -12.93 -6.55 -17.46
CA ASP A 469 -12.60 -5.20 -17.97
C ASP A 469 -13.79 -4.22 -17.87
N ARG A 470 -15.02 -4.73 -18.01
CA ARG A 470 -16.25 -3.93 -17.87
C ARG A 470 -16.74 -3.86 -16.41
N PHE A 471 -16.26 -4.74 -15.54
CA PHE A 471 -16.69 -4.80 -14.16
C PHE A 471 -16.13 -3.61 -13.36
N SER A 472 -17.03 -2.96 -12.61
CA SER A 472 -16.65 -1.95 -11.63
C SER A 472 -17.57 -2.04 -10.40
N THR A 473 -16.96 -2.09 -9.22
CA THR A 473 -17.73 -1.99 -7.97
C THR A 473 -18.48 -0.65 -7.86
N ARG A 474 -17.99 0.41 -8.52
CA ARG A 474 -18.69 1.70 -8.63
C ARG A 474 -20.06 1.53 -9.30
N ASN A 475 -20.17 0.70 -10.34
CA ASN A 475 -21.45 0.44 -11.00
C ASN A 475 -22.44 -0.21 -10.03
N ILE A 476 -21.99 -1.15 -9.19
CA ILE A 476 -22.81 -1.75 -8.14
C ILE A 476 -23.30 -0.67 -7.17
N GLY A 477 -22.38 0.16 -6.66
CA GLY A 477 -22.72 1.26 -5.75
C GLY A 477 -23.72 2.25 -6.35
N LEU A 478 -23.56 2.63 -7.62
CA LEU A 478 -24.48 3.51 -8.32
C LEU A 478 -25.89 2.88 -8.50
N ARG A 479 -25.97 1.57 -8.77
CA ARG A 479 -27.26 0.84 -8.83
C ARG A 479 -27.94 0.85 -7.47
N VAL A 480 -27.21 0.55 -6.40
CA VAL A 480 -27.73 0.58 -5.02
C VAL A 480 -28.28 1.97 -4.69
N ASN A 481 -27.53 3.04 -5.00
CA ASN A 481 -27.99 4.41 -4.73
C ASN A 481 -29.19 4.83 -5.59
N ARG A 482 -29.24 4.44 -6.87
CA ARG A 482 -30.42 4.69 -7.72
C ARG A 482 -31.66 3.97 -7.20
N ARG A 483 -31.52 2.74 -6.72
CA ARG A 483 -32.59 2.01 -6.07
C ARG A 483 -33.03 2.71 -4.79
N MET A 484 -32.11 3.20 -3.96
CA MET A 484 -32.43 3.96 -2.76
C MET A 484 -33.30 5.19 -3.08
N ALA A 485 -32.89 5.96 -4.08
CA ALA A 485 -33.65 7.14 -4.51
C ALA A 485 -35.04 6.78 -5.05
N ARG A 486 -35.14 5.76 -5.93
CA ARG A 486 -36.40 5.38 -6.60
C ARG A 486 -37.39 4.73 -5.67
N ASP A 487 -36.97 3.78 -4.83
CA ASP A 487 -37.87 2.89 -4.10
C ASP A 487 -38.01 3.27 -2.62
N PHE A 488 -37.12 4.11 -2.09
CA PHE A 488 -37.03 4.46 -0.67
C PHE A 488 -36.93 5.97 -0.41
N GLY A 489 -37.18 6.81 -1.42
CA GLY A 489 -37.12 8.27 -1.26
C GLY A 489 -35.78 8.82 -0.76
N GLY A 490 -34.68 8.10 -0.96
CA GLY A 490 -33.35 8.48 -0.48
C GLY A 490 -33.06 8.03 0.96
N ASP A 491 -33.95 7.31 1.62
CA ASP A 491 -33.75 6.83 2.99
C ASP A 491 -32.87 5.55 3.01
N ALA A 492 -31.62 5.70 3.44
CA ALA A 492 -30.67 4.63 3.53
C ALA A 492 -30.99 3.61 4.65
N VAL A 493 -31.61 4.07 5.75
CA VAL A 493 -31.96 3.21 6.88
C VAL A 493 -33.10 2.30 6.49
N LEU A 494 -34.17 2.87 5.91
CA LEU A 494 -35.30 2.12 5.40
C LEU A 494 -34.89 1.10 4.33
N MET A 495 -34.02 1.51 3.41
CA MET A 495 -33.48 0.61 2.38
C MET A 495 -32.69 -0.55 2.98
N ARG A 496 -31.79 -0.31 3.96
CA ARG A 496 -31.02 -1.36 4.63
C ARG A 496 -31.95 -2.38 5.30
N GLU A 497 -32.90 -1.91 6.08
CA GLU A 497 -33.84 -2.77 6.78
C GLU A 497 -34.69 -3.60 5.82
N HIS A 498 -35.22 -2.97 4.77
CA HIS A 498 -36.03 -3.67 3.76
C HIS A 498 -35.17 -4.72 3.01
N SER A 499 -33.95 -4.38 2.59
CA SER A 499 -33.05 -5.29 1.88
C SER A 499 -32.65 -6.48 2.76
N ARG A 500 -32.33 -6.23 4.04
CA ARG A 500 -32.03 -7.26 5.04
C ARG A 500 -33.18 -8.25 5.17
N ARG A 501 -34.40 -7.74 5.44
CA ARG A 501 -35.61 -8.59 5.58
C ARG A 501 -35.94 -9.37 4.31
N ALA A 502 -35.71 -8.76 3.14
CA ALA A 502 -35.91 -9.44 1.86
C ALA A 502 -34.94 -10.61 1.68
N LEU A 503 -33.65 -10.41 1.99
CA LEU A 503 -32.63 -11.44 1.90
C LEU A 503 -32.84 -12.55 2.95
N GLU A 504 -33.21 -12.22 4.19
CA GLU A 504 -33.56 -13.19 5.24
C GLU A 504 -34.65 -14.16 4.77
N ARG A 505 -35.72 -13.61 4.16
CA ARG A 505 -36.82 -14.43 3.62
C ARG A 505 -36.37 -15.36 2.49
N VAL A 506 -35.52 -14.86 1.59
CA VAL A 506 -35.04 -15.66 0.44
C VAL A 506 -34.09 -16.77 0.88
N LEU A 507 -33.22 -16.49 1.85
CA LEU A 507 -32.23 -17.45 2.37
C LEU A 507 -32.78 -18.32 3.52
N ASN A 508 -34.00 -18.04 3.98
CA ASN A 508 -34.61 -18.71 5.15
C ASN A 508 -33.71 -18.64 6.41
N VAL A 509 -33.16 -17.46 6.68
CA VAL A 509 -32.36 -17.17 7.88
C VAL A 509 -32.99 -16.04 8.68
N LYS A 510 -32.78 -16.02 10.01
CA LYS A 510 -33.20 -14.92 10.88
C LYS A 510 -31.98 -14.23 11.46
N ILE A 511 -31.89 -12.93 11.28
CA ILE A 511 -30.85 -12.09 11.85
C ILE A 511 -31.55 -11.10 12.78
N GLU A 512 -31.61 -11.44 14.07
CA GLU A 512 -32.28 -10.58 15.04
C GLU A 512 -31.53 -9.25 15.18
N SER A 513 -32.28 -8.16 15.17
CA SER A 513 -31.75 -6.84 15.54
C SER A 513 -31.42 -6.84 17.03
N VAL A 514 -30.21 -6.47 17.40
CA VAL A 514 -29.84 -6.22 18.80
C VAL A 514 -30.59 -4.97 19.26
N ARG A 515 -31.74 -5.12 19.92
CA ARG A 515 -32.22 -4.08 20.87
C ARG A 515 -31.40 -4.27 22.14
N SER A 516 -30.82 -3.17 22.63
CA SER A 516 -29.99 -3.17 23.83
C SER A 516 -30.75 -3.78 25.01
N GLY A 517 -30.25 -4.90 25.53
CA GLY A 517 -30.78 -5.51 26.75
C GLY A 517 -31.11 -7.00 26.73
N ASP A 518 -31.27 -7.65 25.56
CA ASP A 518 -31.57 -9.08 25.51
C ASP A 518 -30.30 -9.89 25.18
N ILE A 519 -30.06 -10.95 25.98
CA ILE A 519 -29.08 -11.99 25.68
C ILE A 519 -29.62 -12.76 24.47
N SER A 520 -29.26 -12.31 23.28
CA SER A 520 -29.75 -12.86 22.02
C SER A 520 -29.23 -14.29 21.80
N THR A 521 -30.13 -15.21 21.56
CA THR A 521 -29.85 -16.58 21.11
C THR A 521 -29.47 -16.65 19.61
N SER A 522 -29.25 -15.50 18.95
CA SER A 522 -28.85 -15.42 17.55
C SER A 522 -27.49 -16.04 17.32
N SER A 523 -27.40 -16.99 16.39
CA SER A 523 -26.15 -17.64 15.98
C SER A 523 -25.21 -16.73 15.14
N TRP A 524 -25.58 -15.47 14.89
CA TRP A 524 -24.83 -14.51 14.08
C TRP A 524 -24.08 -13.49 14.96
N THR A 525 -22.77 -13.38 14.76
CA THR A 525 -21.95 -12.36 15.43
C THR A 525 -22.25 -10.96 14.88
N PRO A 526 -21.92 -9.86 15.60
CA PRO A 526 -22.08 -8.50 15.09
C PRO A 526 -21.43 -8.26 13.73
N LEU A 527 -20.23 -8.81 13.51
CA LEU A 527 -19.51 -8.70 12.23
C LEU A 527 -20.19 -9.50 11.11
N GLU A 528 -20.74 -10.67 11.42
CA GLU A 528 -21.51 -11.44 10.44
C GLU A 528 -22.82 -10.72 10.07
N LYS A 529 -23.48 -10.05 11.03
CA LYS A 529 -24.68 -9.23 10.78
C LYS A 529 -24.34 -8.06 9.86
N ALA A 530 -23.26 -7.33 10.12
CA ALA A 530 -22.80 -6.23 9.27
C ALA A 530 -22.45 -6.72 7.84
N ALA A 531 -21.79 -7.85 7.72
CA ALA A 531 -21.52 -8.48 6.42
C ALA A 531 -22.82 -8.82 5.69
N PHE A 532 -23.79 -9.42 6.39
CA PHE A 532 -25.08 -9.75 5.81
C PHE A 532 -25.83 -8.52 5.29
N GLU A 533 -25.87 -7.44 6.05
CA GLU A 533 -26.50 -6.18 5.64
C GLU A 533 -25.86 -5.60 4.39
N ASN A 534 -24.52 -5.60 4.31
CA ASN A 534 -23.81 -5.14 3.12
C ASN A 534 -24.11 -6.01 1.88
N PHE A 535 -24.16 -7.34 2.06
CA PHE A 535 -24.56 -8.25 0.98
C PHE A 535 -26.04 -8.07 0.59
N ALA A 536 -26.92 -7.81 1.54
CA ALA A 536 -28.34 -7.60 1.29
C ALA A 536 -28.60 -6.40 0.38
N LEU A 537 -27.83 -5.29 0.54
CA LEU A 537 -27.93 -4.14 -0.35
C LEU A 537 -27.65 -4.47 -1.81
N VAL A 538 -26.70 -5.36 -2.05
CA VAL A 538 -26.27 -5.76 -3.39
C VAL A 538 -27.18 -6.87 -3.95
N LEU A 539 -27.45 -7.91 -3.16
CA LEU A 539 -28.15 -9.11 -3.62
C LEU A 539 -29.67 -8.89 -3.77
N ALA A 540 -30.24 -7.88 -3.12
CA ALA A 540 -31.64 -7.55 -3.30
C ALA A 540 -31.99 -7.16 -4.76
N ASP A 541 -31.00 -6.73 -5.56
CA ASP A 541 -31.16 -6.41 -6.99
C ASP A 541 -30.86 -7.59 -7.93
N VAL A 542 -30.52 -8.75 -7.38
CA VAL A 542 -30.26 -9.95 -8.19
C VAL A 542 -31.58 -10.60 -8.60
N SER A 543 -31.92 -10.48 -9.88
CA SER A 543 -33.07 -11.15 -10.46
C SER A 543 -32.90 -12.68 -10.35
N GLY A 544 -33.94 -13.36 -9.90
CA GLY A 544 -33.96 -14.81 -9.84
C GLY A 544 -33.26 -15.45 -8.63
N LEU A 545 -32.79 -14.69 -7.62
CA LEU A 545 -32.20 -15.24 -6.40
C LEU A 545 -33.16 -16.21 -5.67
N ARG A 546 -34.47 -15.97 -5.75
CA ARG A 546 -35.50 -16.88 -5.18
C ARG A 546 -35.47 -18.27 -5.81
N ALA A 547 -35.12 -18.36 -7.10
CA ALA A 547 -35.09 -19.62 -7.87
C ALA A 547 -33.75 -20.39 -7.69
N TRP A 548 -32.82 -19.90 -6.88
CA TRP A 548 -31.61 -20.66 -6.56
C TRP A 548 -31.95 -21.90 -5.74
N THR A 549 -31.21 -22.97 -5.93
CA THR A 549 -31.39 -24.21 -5.15
C THR A 549 -31.11 -23.96 -3.66
N ARG A 550 -31.55 -24.88 -2.81
CA ARG A 550 -31.28 -24.82 -1.37
C ARG A 550 -29.78 -24.82 -1.10
N GLU A 551 -29.01 -25.67 -1.77
CA GLU A 551 -27.57 -25.78 -1.65
C GLU A 551 -26.86 -24.45 -2.04
N GLU A 552 -27.24 -23.83 -3.19
CA GLU A 552 -26.73 -22.55 -3.61
C GLU A 552 -27.01 -21.42 -2.58
N LYS A 553 -28.17 -21.44 -1.93
CA LYS A 553 -28.52 -20.50 -0.87
C LYS A 553 -27.74 -20.74 0.41
N ASP A 554 -27.56 -22.01 0.81
CA ASP A 554 -26.77 -22.38 1.98
C ASP A 554 -25.29 -22.00 1.78
N ASP A 555 -24.74 -22.18 0.59
CA ASP A 555 -23.39 -21.75 0.24
C ASP A 555 -23.26 -20.22 0.24
N LEU A 556 -24.27 -19.47 -0.22
CA LEU A 556 -24.28 -18.02 -0.11
C LEU A 556 -24.26 -17.56 1.37
N VAL A 557 -24.98 -18.22 2.26
CA VAL A 557 -24.93 -17.95 3.71
C VAL A 557 -23.52 -18.20 4.25
N ARG A 558 -22.86 -19.29 3.83
CA ARG A 558 -21.45 -19.58 4.20
C ARG A 558 -20.49 -18.50 3.70
N ILE A 559 -20.67 -18.02 2.46
CA ILE A 559 -19.89 -16.91 1.89
C ILE A 559 -20.03 -15.65 2.75
N ILE A 560 -21.26 -15.25 3.08
CA ILE A 560 -21.52 -14.05 3.88
C ILE A 560 -20.87 -14.17 5.26
N ARG A 561 -21.04 -15.29 5.95
CA ARG A 561 -20.40 -15.55 7.25
C ARG A 561 -18.87 -15.56 7.18
N ALA A 562 -18.32 -16.14 6.11
CA ALA A 562 -16.87 -16.20 5.92
C ALA A 562 -16.23 -14.81 5.80
N LYS A 563 -16.97 -13.80 5.31
CA LYS A 563 -16.49 -12.42 5.23
C LYS A 563 -16.12 -11.83 6.60
N ALA A 564 -16.76 -12.26 7.65
CA ALA A 564 -16.54 -11.83 9.03
C ALA A 564 -15.52 -12.70 9.80
N LYS A 565 -15.06 -13.84 9.23
CA LYS A 565 -14.10 -14.73 9.90
C LYS A 565 -12.68 -14.12 9.91
N PRO A 566 -11.81 -14.54 10.83
CA PRO A 566 -10.42 -14.05 10.87
C PRO A 566 -9.66 -14.24 9.55
N ASP A 567 -9.88 -15.34 8.86
CA ASP A 567 -9.28 -15.64 7.56
C ASP A 567 -10.17 -15.17 6.39
N GLU A 568 -9.81 -14.04 5.77
CA GLU A 568 -10.54 -13.52 4.62
C GLU A 568 -10.36 -14.34 3.34
N MET A 569 -9.30 -15.16 3.26
CA MET A 569 -9.08 -16.03 2.09
C MET A 569 -10.14 -17.12 2.01
N LEU A 570 -10.68 -17.58 3.13
CA LEU A 570 -11.83 -18.49 3.15
C LEU A 570 -13.02 -17.90 2.37
N TYR A 571 -13.35 -16.63 2.61
CA TYR A 571 -14.39 -15.92 1.87
C TYR A 571 -14.13 -15.92 0.35
N LEU A 572 -12.91 -15.54 -0.05
CA LEU A 572 -12.55 -15.48 -1.46
C LEU A 572 -12.64 -16.85 -2.14
N HIS A 573 -12.11 -17.90 -1.50
CA HIS A 573 -12.16 -19.26 -2.03
C HIS A 573 -13.59 -19.82 -2.15
N LEU A 574 -14.50 -19.45 -1.24
CA LEU A 574 -15.90 -19.82 -1.34
C LEU A 574 -16.59 -19.12 -2.52
N THR A 575 -16.30 -17.81 -2.74
CA THR A 575 -16.87 -17.07 -3.89
C THR A 575 -16.42 -17.64 -5.23
N GLN A 576 -15.18 -18.16 -5.32
CA GLN A 576 -14.64 -18.80 -6.53
C GLN A 576 -15.42 -20.07 -6.94
N ARG A 577 -16.01 -20.76 -5.97
CA ARG A 577 -16.77 -22.00 -6.19
C ARG A 577 -18.25 -21.76 -6.48
N HIS A 578 -18.74 -20.54 -6.28
CA HIS A 578 -20.17 -20.23 -6.41
C HIS A 578 -20.48 -19.49 -7.71
N GLY A 579 -20.74 -20.24 -8.79
CA GLY A 579 -20.96 -19.68 -10.14
C GLY A 579 -22.11 -18.67 -10.25
N ARG A 580 -23.21 -18.86 -9.49
CA ARG A 580 -24.36 -17.93 -9.48
C ARG A 580 -24.01 -16.58 -8.85
N VAL A 581 -23.27 -16.57 -7.71
CA VAL A 581 -22.78 -15.34 -7.08
C VAL A 581 -21.86 -14.60 -8.03
N ARG A 582 -20.90 -15.29 -8.64
CA ARG A 582 -20.00 -14.74 -9.65
C ARG A 582 -20.76 -14.06 -10.80
N LYS A 583 -21.71 -14.79 -11.42
CA LYS A 583 -22.54 -14.26 -12.50
C LYS A 583 -23.35 -13.04 -12.08
N ALA A 584 -23.96 -13.08 -10.89
CA ALA A 584 -24.73 -11.98 -10.35
C ALA A 584 -23.87 -10.71 -10.16
N LEU A 585 -22.70 -10.84 -9.54
CA LEU A 585 -21.78 -9.73 -9.30
C LEU A 585 -21.28 -9.13 -10.62
N LEU A 586 -20.89 -9.95 -11.60
CA LEU A 586 -20.49 -9.49 -12.92
C LEU A 586 -21.62 -8.71 -13.62
N THR A 587 -22.86 -9.20 -13.57
CA THR A 587 -24.02 -8.53 -14.18
C THR A 587 -24.33 -7.19 -13.50
N LEU A 588 -24.15 -7.09 -12.19
CA LEU A 588 -24.40 -5.85 -11.45
C LEU A 588 -23.29 -4.82 -11.65
N GLY A 589 -22.05 -5.29 -11.85
CA GLY A 589 -20.87 -4.44 -11.99
C GLY A 589 -20.56 -3.99 -13.42
N SER A 590 -21.21 -4.58 -14.43
CA SER A 590 -20.99 -4.27 -15.84
C SER A 590 -21.76 -3.06 -16.34
#